data_dccfca0b904ec5e35b74b05b24bd7aed
#
_entry.id   dccfca0b904ec5e35b74b05b24bd7aed
#
_cell.length_a   1.000
_cell.length_b   1.000
_cell.length_c   1.000
_cell.angle_alpha   90.00
_cell.angle_beta   90.00
_cell.angle_gamma   90.00
#
_symmetry.space_group_name_H-M   'P 1'
#
loop_
_entity.id
_entity.type
_entity.pdbx_description
1 polymer ?
#
loop_
_entity_poly.entity_id
_entity_poly.type
_entity_poly.pdbx_seq_one_letter_code
_entity_poly.pdbx_strand_id
1 'polypeptide(L)'
;MEIVLLFAPLVGSIICGFGHRILGEKISMMVSTGALFISAILSWVVFINFHGDGHTISLFRFIESGSLSADWAIRMDRLTAIMLVVINTVSALVHLYSWGYMDKDPQWKQGESYKPRFFAYLSFFTFAMLMLVTSDNLLQMFFGWEGVGVASYLLIGFYYRKPSAGAAAMKAFIVNRVGDFGFALGIFGLFYLTGSINFSEVLDPHNAKELSKTSFQFLSWQLNALEVITMLLFIGAMGKSAQLMLHTWLPDAMEGPTPVSALIHAATMVTAGVFMVCRLSPLMEYATFTPNFIVLIGATTAFFAATVGLVQNDIKRVIAYSTCSQLGYMFVAAGVGAYGAAMFHLFTHAFFKAMLFLGAGSVIHAMHHEQDMRNYGALRKKIPYTFAAMMIGTLAITGVGIPLTHYGFAGFLSKDAIIESAYGAGTGVGQYAFVM
;
A
#
# COMPACT_ATOMS: atom_id res chain seq x y z
N MET A 1 -10.96 2.33 21.97
CA MET A 1 -11.24 3.05 20.73
C MET A 1 -10.55 2.34 19.56
N GLU A 2 -9.30 1.99 19.67
CA GLU A 2 -8.45 1.33 18.68
C GLU A 2 -9.01 -0.02 18.22
N ILE A 3 -9.56 -0.81 19.13
CA ILE A 3 -10.19 -2.10 18.81
C ILE A 3 -11.38 -1.90 17.87
N VAL A 4 -12.24 -0.91 18.14
CA VAL A 4 -13.41 -0.62 17.29
C VAL A 4 -12.94 -0.15 15.92
N LEU A 5 -11.96 0.75 15.87
CA LEU A 5 -11.36 1.25 14.64
C LEU A 5 -10.83 0.10 13.76
N LEU A 6 -10.15 -0.87 14.37
CA LEU A 6 -9.54 -2.00 13.69
C LEU A 6 -10.57 -3.01 13.20
N PHE A 7 -11.54 -3.37 14.04
CA PHE A 7 -12.46 -4.48 13.77
C PHE A 7 -13.79 -4.06 13.10
N ALA A 8 -14.14 -2.78 13.08
CA ALA A 8 -15.35 -2.33 12.40
C ALA A 8 -15.39 -2.70 10.91
N PRO A 9 -14.29 -2.57 10.11
CA PRO A 9 -14.28 -3.04 8.73
C PRO A 9 -14.50 -4.55 8.60
N LEU A 10 -13.97 -5.37 9.51
CA LEU A 10 -14.19 -6.81 9.52
C LEU A 10 -15.66 -7.14 9.78
N VAL A 11 -16.27 -6.50 10.78
CA VAL A 11 -17.69 -6.67 11.08
C VAL A 11 -18.55 -6.25 9.87
N GLY A 12 -18.22 -5.11 9.26
CA GLY A 12 -18.87 -4.66 8.02
C GLY A 12 -18.74 -5.67 6.89
N SER A 13 -17.55 -6.28 6.72
CA SER A 13 -17.30 -7.32 5.72
C SER A 13 -18.16 -8.57 5.97
N ILE A 14 -18.19 -9.08 7.21
CA ILE A 14 -18.95 -10.28 7.58
C ILE A 14 -20.45 -10.05 7.36
N ILE A 15 -20.98 -8.93 7.85
CA ILE A 15 -22.40 -8.59 7.72
C ILE A 15 -22.77 -8.43 6.24
N CYS A 16 -21.95 -7.76 5.46
CA CYS A 16 -22.21 -7.57 4.03
C CYS A 16 -22.08 -8.88 3.24
N GLY A 17 -21.08 -9.69 3.54
CA GLY A 17 -20.84 -10.95 2.83
C GLY A 17 -21.84 -12.04 3.14
N PHE A 18 -22.18 -12.26 4.40
CA PHE A 18 -23.03 -13.36 4.84
C PHE A 18 -24.44 -12.91 5.23
N GLY A 19 -24.60 -11.70 5.75
CA GLY A 19 -25.89 -11.18 6.23
C GLY A 19 -26.80 -10.60 5.15
N HIS A 20 -26.30 -10.36 3.93
CA HIS A 20 -27.08 -9.71 2.87
C HIS A 20 -28.37 -10.45 2.47
N ARG A 21 -28.44 -11.77 2.66
CA ARG A 21 -29.65 -12.57 2.40
C ARG A 21 -30.76 -12.29 3.38
N ILE A 22 -30.42 -11.84 4.60
CA ILE A 22 -31.38 -11.54 5.70
C ILE A 22 -31.71 -10.04 5.69
N LEU A 23 -30.66 -9.18 5.64
CA LEU A 23 -30.79 -7.73 5.75
C LEU A 23 -31.18 -7.05 4.43
N GLY A 24 -30.99 -7.77 3.33
CA GLY A 24 -31.08 -7.20 1.99
C GLY A 24 -29.81 -6.47 1.55
N GLU A 25 -29.69 -6.29 0.24
CA GLU A 25 -28.48 -5.76 -0.40
C GLU A 25 -28.12 -4.35 0.06
N LYS A 26 -29.12 -3.45 0.04
CA LYS A 26 -28.92 -2.04 0.37
C LYS A 26 -28.48 -1.82 1.83
N ILE A 27 -29.13 -2.48 2.77
CA ILE A 27 -28.80 -2.34 4.21
C ILE A 27 -27.39 -2.88 4.47
N SER A 28 -27.05 -4.03 3.91
CA SER A 28 -25.72 -4.63 4.07
C SER A 28 -24.59 -3.71 3.56
N MET A 29 -24.79 -3.08 2.39
CA MET A 29 -23.88 -2.09 1.85
C MET A 29 -23.78 -0.85 2.76
N MET A 30 -24.89 -0.37 3.32
CA MET A 30 -24.91 0.75 4.27
C MET A 30 -24.12 0.43 5.53
N VAL A 31 -24.29 -0.77 6.10
CA VAL A 31 -23.55 -1.20 7.29
C VAL A 31 -22.04 -1.25 7.00
N SER A 32 -21.65 -1.87 5.88
CA SER A 32 -20.24 -1.94 5.47
C SER A 32 -19.63 -0.54 5.30
N THR A 33 -20.29 0.34 4.55
CA THR A 33 -19.83 1.71 4.33
C THR A 33 -19.80 2.51 5.64
N GLY A 34 -20.84 2.39 6.48
CA GLY A 34 -20.92 3.05 7.78
C GLY A 34 -19.78 2.63 8.73
N ALA A 35 -19.45 1.34 8.76
CA ALA A 35 -18.34 0.82 9.55
C ALA A 35 -17.01 1.46 9.15
N LEU A 36 -16.77 1.66 7.84
CA LEU A 36 -15.57 2.35 7.34
C LEU A 36 -15.55 3.83 7.73
N PHE A 37 -16.69 4.55 7.68
CA PHE A 37 -16.77 5.94 8.15
C PHE A 37 -16.51 6.05 9.65
N ILE A 38 -17.03 5.12 10.45
CA ILE A 38 -16.71 5.05 11.89
C ILE A 38 -15.19 4.88 12.09
N SER A 39 -14.58 3.92 11.39
CA SER A 39 -13.11 3.71 11.46
C SER A 39 -12.33 4.95 11.01
N ALA A 40 -12.78 5.65 9.96
CA ALA A 40 -12.13 6.87 9.48
C ALA A 40 -12.21 8.00 10.52
N ILE A 41 -13.37 8.24 11.11
CA ILE A 41 -13.53 9.26 12.15
C ILE A 41 -12.67 8.93 13.37
N LEU A 42 -12.69 7.68 13.83
CA LEU A 42 -11.86 7.24 14.95
C LEU A 42 -10.35 7.38 14.65
N SER A 43 -9.92 7.14 13.40
CA SER A 43 -8.53 7.32 12.99
C SER A 43 -8.07 8.78 13.13
N TRP A 44 -8.90 9.72 12.71
CA TRP A 44 -8.61 11.15 12.89
C TRP A 44 -8.60 11.55 14.35
N VAL A 45 -9.51 11.02 15.17
CA VAL A 45 -9.53 11.27 16.62
C VAL A 45 -8.25 10.75 17.26
N VAL A 46 -7.83 9.52 16.91
CA VAL A 46 -6.57 8.94 17.41
C VAL A 46 -5.38 9.80 16.98
N PHE A 47 -5.30 10.17 15.70
CA PHE A 47 -4.19 10.95 15.15
C PHE A 47 -4.05 12.33 15.81
N ILE A 48 -5.17 13.06 15.99
CA ILE A 48 -5.16 14.41 16.60
C ILE A 48 -4.78 14.35 18.08
N ASN A 49 -5.23 13.31 18.79
CA ASN A 49 -4.96 13.13 20.22
C ASN A 49 -3.68 12.35 20.52
N PHE A 50 -2.89 12.00 19.52
CA PHE A 50 -1.64 11.27 19.71
C PHE A 50 -0.53 12.22 20.15
N HIS A 51 -0.30 12.32 21.45
CA HIS A 51 0.67 13.26 22.08
C HIS A 51 1.69 12.53 22.94
N GLY A 52 2.37 11.54 22.47
CA GLY A 52 3.33 10.89 23.34
C GLY A 52 4.04 9.70 22.77
N ASP A 53 4.58 8.89 23.66
CA ASP A 53 5.20 7.63 23.33
C ASP A 53 4.16 6.61 22.87
N GLY A 54 4.58 5.72 21.97
CA GLY A 54 3.71 4.66 21.49
C GLY A 54 3.28 3.73 22.63
N HIS A 55 2.14 3.07 22.44
CA HIS A 55 1.65 2.04 23.35
C HIS A 55 1.19 0.81 22.58
N THR A 56 1.18 -0.32 23.26
CA THR A 56 0.72 -1.60 22.70
C THR A 56 -0.45 -2.14 23.53
N ILE A 57 -1.49 -2.61 22.84
CA ILE A 57 -2.67 -3.24 23.45
C ILE A 57 -2.65 -4.71 23.05
N SER A 58 -2.27 -5.62 23.96
CA SER A 58 -2.38 -7.05 23.73
C SER A 58 -3.84 -7.49 23.79
N LEU A 59 -4.29 -8.27 22.81
CA LEU A 59 -5.64 -8.79 22.72
C LEU A 59 -5.72 -10.24 23.22
N PHE A 60 -4.83 -11.08 22.72
CA PHE A 60 -4.70 -12.48 23.11
C PHE A 60 -3.38 -13.07 22.63
N ARG A 61 -2.99 -14.18 23.25
CA ARG A 61 -1.84 -14.98 22.81
C ARG A 61 -2.18 -15.71 21.51
N PHE A 62 -1.46 -15.39 20.42
CA PHE A 62 -1.72 -15.95 19.09
C PHE A 62 -0.99 -17.29 18.89
N ILE A 63 0.30 -17.31 19.16
CA ILE A 63 1.13 -18.51 19.05
C ILE A 63 2.04 -18.61 20.27
N GLU A 64 2.15 -19.82 20.81
CA GLU A 64 3.12 -20.18 21.83
C GLU A 64 3.66 -21.58 21.53
N SER A 65 4.94 -21.66 21.18
CA SER A 65 5.60 -22.91 20.83
C SER A 65 7.10 -22.85 21.18
N GLY A 66 7.51 -23.53 22.22
CA GLY A 66 8.88 -23.49 22.70
C GLY A 66 9.29 -22.06 23.10
N SER A 67 10.34 -21.53 22.49
CA SER A 67 10.79 -20.15 22.69
C SER A 67 10.02 -19.12 21.87
N LEU A 68 9.24 -19.55 20.87
CA LEU A 68 8.43 -18.64 20.06
C LEU A 68 7.15 -18.27 20.79
N SER A 69 7.01 -16.99 21.11
CA SER A 69 5.80 -16.41 21.69
C SER A 69 5.40 -15.17 20.90
N ALA A 70 4.16 -15.14 20.42
CA ALA A 70 3.61 -14.02 19.67
C ALA A 70 2.20 -13.71 20.16
N ASP A 71 1.98 -12.47 20.59
CA ASP A 71 0.68 -11.96 20.91
C ASP A 71 0.02 -11.34 19.68
N TRP A 72 -1.29 -11.42 19.63
CA TRP A 72 -2.08 -10.56 18.75
C TRP A 72 -2.29 -9.24 19.46
N ALA A 73 -1.64 -8.20 18.97
CA ALA A 73 -1.60 -6.92 19.65
C ALA A 73 -1.80 -5.75 18.68
N ILE A 74 -2.19 -4.61 19.21
CA ILE A 74 -2.33 -3.34 18.47
C ILE A 74 -1.23 -2.41 18.94
N ARG A 75 -0.26 -2.18 18.08
CA ARG A 75 0.80 -1.18 18.29
C ARG A 75 0.36 0.17 17.76
N MET A 76 0.37 1.15 18.65
CA MET A 76 0.02 2.53 18.33
C MET A 76 1.24 3.41 18.52
N ASP A 77 1.76 3.94 17.43
CA ASP A 77 2.80 4.96 17.37
C ASP A 77 2.49 5.96 16.24
N ARG A 78 3.33 6.96 16.05
CA ARG A 78 3.10 8.01 15.02
C ARG A 78 2.99 7.44 13.61
N LEU A 79 3.84 6.46 13.27
CA LEU A 79 3.82 5.81 11.97
C LEU A 79 2.50 5.07 11.74
N THR A 80 2.05 4.31 12.73
CA THR A 80 0.73 3.64 12.71
C THR A 80 -0.40 4.65 12.61
N ALA A 81 -0.40 5.71 13.42
CA ALA A 81 -1.47 6.71 13.42
C ALA A 81 -1.63 7.41 12.05
N ILE A 82 -0.53 7.74 11.38
CA ILE A 82 -0.54 8.29 10.00
C ILE A 82 -1.18 7.27 9.04
N MET A 83 -0.76 6.01 9.09
CA MET A 83 -1.30 4.97 8.20
C MET A 83 -2.78 4.70 8.44
N LEU A 84 -3.25 4.73 9.69
CA LEU A 84 -4.67 4.57 10.02
C LEU A 84 -5.53 5.67 9.37
N VAL A 85 -5.09 6.92 9.42
CA VAL A 85 -5.78 8.04 8.77
C VAL A 85 -5.83 7.83 7.25
N VAL A 86 -4.71 7.51 6.63
CA VAL A 86 -4.61 7.29 5.19
C VAL A 86 -5.53 6.17 4.74
N ILE A 87 -5.39 4.99 5.35
CA ILE A 87 -6.12 3.79 4.94
C ILE A 87 -7.64 3.98 5.12
N ASN A 88 -8.07 4.40 6.30
CA ASN A 88 -9.49 4.48 6.62
C ASN A 88 -10.20 5.62 5.87
N THR A 89 -9.56 6.78 5.71
CA THR A 89 -10.15 7.90 4.96
C THR A 89 -10.33 7.54 3.50
N VAL A 90 -9.29 7.03 2.85
CA VAL A 90 -9.37 6.63 1.45
C VAL A 90 -10.37 5.50 1.26
N SER A 91 -10.35 4.48 2.14
CA SER A 91 -11.28 3.36 2.04
C SER A 91 -12.73 3.78 2.22
N ALA A 92 -13.06 4.65 3.19
CA ALA A 92 -14.41 5.17 3.38
C ALA A 92 -14.92 5.92 2.15
N LEU A 93 -14.08 6.78 1.54
CA LEU A 93 -14.42 7.52 0.32
C LEU A 93 -14.58 6.59 -0.89
N VAL A 94 -13.74 5.57 -1.02
CA VAL A 94 -13.86 4.54 -2.07
C VAL A 94 -15.14 3.74 -1.91
N HIS A 95 -15.53 3.38 -0.69
CA HIS A 95 -16.82 2.71 -0.43
C HIS A 95 -17.99 3.59 -0.85
N LEU A 96 -17.97 4.88 -0.47
CA LEU A 96 -19.02 5.83 -0.87
C LEU A 96 -19.12 5.97 -2.39
N TYR A 97 -17.98 6.15 -3.08
CA TYR A 97 -17.92 6.21 -4.54
C TYR A 97 -18.47 4.93 -5.19
N SER A 98 -18.19 3.78 -4.60
CA SER A 98 -18.59 2.48 -5.14
C SER A 98 -20.10 2.27 -5.19
N TRP A 99 -20.89 3.02 -4.42
CA TRP A 99 -22.34 2.98 -4.50
C TRP A 99 -22.85 3.35 -5.89
N GLY A 100 -22.34 4.44 -6.44
CA GLY A 100 -22.68 4.87 -7.79
C GLY A 100 -21.99 4.05 -8.87
N TYR A 101 -20.70 3.73 -8.65
CA TYR A 101 -19.91 2.98 -9.64
C TYR A 101 -20.45 1.58 -9.92
N MET A 102 -20.88 0.86 -8.89
CA MET A 102 -21.39 -0.52 -9.01
C MET A 102 -22.90 -0.58 -9.22
N ASP A 103 -23.61 0.54 -9.41
CA ASP A 103 -25.08 0.50 -9.47
C ASP A 103 -25.62 -0.28 -10.67
N LYS A 104 -25.04 -0.06 -11.85
CA LYS A 104 -25.43 -0.74 -13.09
C LYS A 104 -24.16 -1.20 -13.82
N ASP A 105 -23.58 -2.28 -13.37
CA ASP A 105 -22.38 -2.86 -13.97
C ASP A 105 -22.80 -3.85 -15.08
N PRO A 106 -22.42 -3.59 -16.36
CA PRO A 106 -22.82 -4.42 -17.51
C PRO A 106 -22.22 -5.83 -17.49
N GLN A 107 -21.23 -6.11 -16.63
CA GLN A 107 -20.63 -7.43 -16.48
C GLN A 107 -21.57 -8.44 -15.78
N TRP A 108 -22.63 -7.95 -15.13
CA TRP A 108 -23.55 -8.77 -14.36
C TRP A 108 -24.96 -8.77 -15.00
N LYS A 109 -25.66 -9.91 -14.89
CA LYS A 109 -27.04 -10.02 -15.35
C LYS A 109 -28.01 -9.33 -14.38
N GLN A 110 -29.16 -8.89 -14.90
CA GLN A 110 -30.21 -8.35 -14.04
C GLN A 110 -30.65 -9.40 -13.02
N GLY A 111 -30.73 -8.98 -11.75
CA GLY A 111 -31.11 -9.85 -10.63
C GLY A 111 -29.94 -10.57 -9.95
N GLU A 112 -28.71 -10.45 -10.43
CA GLU A 112 -27.55 -10.99 -9.73
C GLU A 112 -27.13 -10.09 -8.57
N SER A 113 -27.00 -10.64 -7.37
CA SER A 113 -26.52 -9.95 -6.18
C SER A 113 -25.00 -9.98 -6.11
N TYR A 114 -24.34 -9.05 -6.77
CA TYR A 114 -22.87 -8.93 -6.79
C TYR A 114 -22.34 -7.82 -5.88
N LYS A 115 -23.15 -6.80 -5.62
CA LYS A 115 -22.75 -5.62 -4.83
C LYS A 115 -22.35 -5.99 -3.39
N PRO A 116 -23.10 -6.78 -2.62
CA PRO A 116 -22.69 -7.16 -1.27
C PRO A 116 -21.34 -7.88 -1.25
N ARG A 117 -21.09 -8.76 -2.20
CA ARG A 117 -19.79 -9.44 -2.32
C ARG A 117 -18.65 -8.45 -2.56
N PHE A 118 -18.88 -7.45 -3.42
CA PHE A 118 -17.90 -6.40 -3.70
C PHE A 118 -17.57 -5.60 -2.45
N PHE A 119 -18.58 -5.10 -1.73
CA PHE A 119 -18.39 -4.33 -0.52
C PHE A 119 -17.77 -5.17 0.62
N ALA A 120 -18.13 -6.45 0.73
CA ALA A 120 -17.49 -7.35 1.68
C ALA A 120 -15.99 -7.50 1.42
N TYR A 121 -15.58 -7.68 0.16
CA TYR A 121 -14.17 -7.79 -0.20
C TYR A 121 -13.39 -6.50 0.02
N LEU A 122 -13.98 -5.33 -0.28
CA LEU A 122 -13.36 -4.04 0.00
C LEU A 122 -13.13 -3.81 1.50
N SER A 123 -14.15 -4.12 2.33
CA SER A 123 -14.03 -3.98 3.79
C SER A 123 -13.02 -4.98 4.35
N PHE A 124 -13.02 -6.23 3.87
CA PHE A 124 -12.02 -7.23 4.26
C PHE A 124 -10.59 -6.80 3.90
N PHE A 125 -10.42 -6.22 2.72
CA PHE A 125 -9.13 -5.70 2.30
C PHE A 125 -8.64 -4.57 3.22
N THR A 126 -9.53 -3.67 3.61
CA THR A 126 -9.20 -2.60 4.54
C THR A 126 -8.82 -3.17 5.91
N PHE A 127 -9.59 -4.13 6.45
CA PHE A 127 -9.25 -4.80 7.70
C PHE A 127 -7.87 -5.46 7.65
N ALA A 128 -7.56 -6.20 6.58
CA ALA A 128 -6.26 -6.86 6.43
C ALA A 128 -5.10 -5.85 6.43
N MET A 129 -5.29 -4.68 5.79
CA MET A 129 -4.28 -3.63 5.81
C MET A 129 -4.15 -2.98 7.18
N LEU A 130 -5.25 -2.79 7.91
CA LEU A 130 -5.20 -2.29 9.29
C LEU A 130 -4.45 -3.26 10.19
N MET A 131 -4.67 -4.58 10.06
CA MET A 131 -3.94 -5.61 10.78
C MET A 131 -2.44 -5.55 10.53
N LEU A 132 -2.03 -5.28 9.29
CA LEU A 132 -0.64 -5.14 8.90
C LEU A 132 0.01 -3.95 9.61
N VAL A 133 -0.59 -2.76 9.53
CA VAL A 133 0.02 -1.53 10.04
C VAL A 133 -0.02 -1.39 11.55
N THR A 134 -0.94 -2.08 12.23
CA THR A 134 -1.07 -2.09 13.69
C THR A 134 -0.33 -3.25 14.35
N SER A 135 0.37 -4.10 13.59
CA SER A 135 1.09 -5.25 14.14
C SER A 135 2.17 -4.82 15.14
N ASP A 136 2.35 -5.61 16.20
CA ASP A 136 3.40 -5.43 17.20
C ASP A 136 4.55 -6.46 17.05
N ASN A 137 4.40 -7.38 16.12
CA ASN A 137 5.41 -8.36 15.79
C ASN A 137 5.39 -8.70 14.29
N LEU A 138 6.48 -9.30 13.82
CA LEU A 138 6.68 -9.67 12.41
C LEU A 138 5.69 -10.74 11.93
N LEU A 139 5.26 -11.66 12.80
CA LEU A 139 4.33 -12.72 12.42
C LEU A 139 2.92 -12.18 12.19
N GLN A 140 2.45 -11.28 13.06
CA GLN A 140 1.18 -10.58 12.87
C GLN A 140 1.23 -9.66 11.63
N MET A 141 2.37 -8.99 11.40
CA MET A 141 2.59 -8.22 10.16
C MET A 141 2.47 -9.12 8.93
N PHE A 142 3.10 -10.30 8.96
CA PHE A 142 3.02 -11.28 7.87
C PHE A 142 1.58 -11.78 7.66
N PHE A 143 0.81 -12.00 8.73
CA PHE A 143 -0.61 -12.35 8.62
C PHE A 143 -1.41 -11.26 7.87
N GLY A 144 -1.25 -9.99 8.25
CA GLY A 144 -1.87 -8.89 7.51
C GLY A 144 -1.38 -8.78 6.07
N TRP A 145 -0.09 -9.05 5.85
CA TRP A 145 0.57 -9.06 4.53
C TRP A 145 -0.04 -10.10 3.58
N GLU A 146 -0.29 -11.29 4.09
CA GLU A 146 -0.99 -12.35 3.37
C GLU A 146 -2.47 -12.02 3.16
N GLY A 147 -3.10 -11.44 4.18
CA GLY A 147 -4.50 -11.01 4.14
C GLY A 147 -4.76 -10.00 3.02
N VAL A 148 -3.91 -8.98 2.85
CA VAL A 148 -4.03 -8.04 1.72
C VAL A 148 -3.75 -8.72 0.38
N GLY A 149 -2.88 -9.74 0.35
CA GLY A 149 -2.63 -10.55 -0.83
C GLY A 149 -3.87 -11.32 -1.29
N VAL A 150 -4.53 -12.03 -0.38
CA VAL A 150 -5.79 -12.77 -0.65
C VAL A 150 -6.92 -11.81 -1.03
N ALA A 151 -7.10 -10.72 -0.29
CA ALA A 151 -8.13 -9.75 -0.59
C ALA A 151 -7.95 -9.11 -1.97
N SER A 152 -6.71 -8.78 -2.35
CA SER A 152 -6.41 -8.25 -3.69
C SER A 152 -6.69 -9.28 -4.78
N TYR A 153 -6.36 -10.56 -4.58
CA TYR A 153 -6.71 -11.64 -5.49
C TYR A 153 -8.22 -11.71 -5.76
N LEU A 154 -9.04 -11.66 -4.70
CA LEU A 154 -10.50 -11.67 -4.81
C LEU A 154 -11.06 -10.44 -5.52
N LEU A 155 -10.43 -9.28 -5.31
CA LEU A 155 -10.87 -8.01 -5.88
C LEU A 155 -10.42 -7.83 -7.34
N ILE A 156 -9.19 -8.22 -7.70
CA ILE A 156 -8.71 -8.20 -9.09
C ILE A 156 -9.51 -9.18 -9.93
N GLY A 157 -9.74 -10.39 -9.39
CA GLY A 157 -10.54 -11.45 -10.00
C GLY A 157 -12.05 -11.27 -9.81
N PHE A 158 -12.54 -10.09 -9.41
CA PHE A 158 -13.96 -9.87 -9.12
C PHE A 158 -14.86 -10.22 -10.28
N TYR A 159 -14.45 -9.91 -11.51
CA TYR A 159 -15.10 -10.31 -12.75
C TYR A 159 -14.71 -11.72 -13.15
N TYR A 160 -14.99 -12.70 -12.32
CA TYR A 160 -14.54 -14.09 -12.45
C TYR A 160 -14.94 -14.79 -13.75
N ARG A 161 -15.94 -14.24 -14.48
CA ARG A 161 -16.34 -14.71 -15.81
C ARG A 161 -15.39 -14.24 -16.93
N LYS A 162 -14.56 -13.26 -16.64
CA LYS A 162 -13.59 -12.68 -17.57
C LYS A 162 -12.26 -13.43 -17.43
N PRO A 163 -11.80 -14.20 -18.43
CA PRO A 163 -10.56 -14.96 -18.31
C PRO A 163 -9.34 -14.09 -18.01
N SER A 164 -9.29 -12.87 -18.58
CA SER A 164 -8.21 -11.92 -18.31
C SER A 164 -8.15 -11.47 -16.85
N ALA A 165 -9.30 -11.28 -16.20
CA ALA A 165 -9.35 -10.92 -14.77
C ALA A 165 -8.87 -12.07 -13.88
N GLY A 166 -9.23 -13.32 -14.22
CA GLY A 166 -8.72 -14.51 -13.53
C GLY A 166 -7.20 -14.67 -13.69
N ALA A 167 -6.69 -14.49 -14.91
CA ALA A 167 -5.26 -14.54 -15.19
C ALA A 167 -4.49 -13.42 -14.47
N ALA A 168 -5.02 -12.20 -14.44
CA ALA A 168 -4.44 -11.07 -13.73
C ALA A 168 -4.40 -11.29 -12.20
N ALA A 169 -5.47 -11.83 -11.63
CA ALA A 169 -5.54 -12.17 -10.21
C ALA A 169 -4.49 -13.24 -9.84
N MET A 170 -4.41 -14.31 -10.65
CA MET A 170 -3.41 -15.37 -10.45
C MET A 170 -1.98 -14.84 -10.59
N LYS A 171 -1.70 -13.99 -11.58
CA LYS A 171 -0.39 -13.35 -11.75
C LYS A 171 -0.03 -12.50 -10.55
N ALA A 172 -0.96 -11.64 -10.09
CA ALA A 172 -0.74 -10.81 -8.91
C ALA A 172 -0.43 -11.67 -7.67
N PHE A 173 -1.17 -12.76 -7.47
CA PHE A 173 -0.95 -13.65 -6.34
C PHE A 173 0.43 -14.34 -6.40
N ILE A 174 0.79 -14.93 -7.54
CA ILE A 174 2.05 -15.69 -7.70
C ILE A 174 3.27 -14.77 -7.60
N VAL A 175 3.26 -13.62 -8.29
CA VAL A 175 4.40 -12.68 -8.26
C VAL A 175 4.63 -12.15 -6.85
N ASN A 176 3.56 -11.82 -6.12
CA ASN A 176 3.69 -11.40 -4.73
C ASN A 176 4.21 -12.53 -3.84
N ARG A 177 3.82 -13.78 -4.09
CA ARG A 177 4.29 -14.94 -3.31
C ARG A 177 5.80 -15.12 -3.36
N VAL A 178 6.44 -14.78 -4.48
CA VAL A 178 7.90 -14.76 -4.58
C VAL A 178 8.51 -13.78 -3.56
N GLY A 179 7.94 -12.58 -3.46
CA GLY A 179 8.34 -11.61 -2.44
C GLY A 179 8.04 -12.09 -1.01
N ASP A 180 6.85 -12.64 -0.79
CA ASP A 180 6.38 -13.13 0.51
C ASP A 180 7.29 -14.25 1.05
N PHE A 181 7.85 -15.09 0.17
CA PHE A 181 8.84 -16.10 0.55
C PHE A 181 10.13 -15.45 1.10
N GLY A 182 10.63 -14.40 0.45
CA GLY A 182 11.76 -13.62 0.97
C GLY A 182 11.45 -13.02 2.34
N PHE A 183 10.25 -12.42 2.51
CA PHE A 183 9.82 -11.87 3.79
C PHE A 183 9.79 -12.94 4.90
N ALA A 184 9.21 -14.12 4.63
CA ALA A 184 9.17 -15.22 5.60
C ALA A 184 10.58 -15.70 6.00
N LEU A 185 11.50 -15.83 5.04
CA LEU A 185 12.89 -16.19 5.34
C LEU A 185 13.59 -15.11 6.19
N GLY A 186 13.32 -13.84 5.94
CA GLY A 186 13.81 -12.74 6.77
C GLY A 186 13.30 -12.83 8.22
N ILE A 187 12.02 -13.16 8.42
CA ILE A 187 11.44 -13.39 9.76
C ILE A 187 12.12 -14.56 10.46
N PHE A 188 12.30 -15.69 9.76
CA PHE A 188 12.96 -16.86 10.32
C PHE A 188 14.42 -16.57 10.69
N GLY A 189 15.13 -15.81 9.85
CA GLY A 189 16.49 -15.37 10.12
C GLY A 189 16.58 -14.50 11.37
N LEU A 190 15.67 -13.52 11.53
CA LEU A 190 15.60 -12.70 12.74
C LEU A 190 15.32 -13.53 13.97
N PHE A 191 14.31 -14.40 13.93
CA PHE A 191 13.99 -15.27 15.05
C PHE A 191 15.16 -16.19 15.43
N TYR A 192 15.83 -16.78 14.44
CA TYR A 192 16.97 -17.67 14.68
C TYR A 192 18.14 -16.97 15.39
N LEU A 193 18.38 -15.70 15.06
CA LEU A 193 19.52 -14.95 15.61
C LEU A 193 19.21 -14.17 16.89
N THR A 194 17.97 -13.70 17.05
CA THR A 194 17.57 -12.87 18.20
C THR A 194 16.71 -13.61 19.22
N GLY A 195 16.16 -14.78 18.86
CA GLY A 195 15.20 -15.52 19.69
C GLY A 195 13.82 -14.86 19.76
N SER A 196 13.59 -13.74 19.06
CA SER A 196 12.35 -12.98 19.12
C SER A 196 11.90 -12.51 17.73
N ILE A 197 10.59 -12.22 17.62
CA ILE A 197 9.95 -11.58 16.46
C ILE A 197 9.21 -10.30 16.85
N ASN A 198 9.23 -9.91 18.12
CA ASN A 198 8.54 -8.75 18.64
C ASN A 198 9.30 -7.47 18.28
N PHE A 199 8.59 -6.45 17.84
CA PHE A 199 9.22 -5.20 17.43
C PHE A 199 9.95 -4.47 18.57
N SER A 200 9.48 -4.60 19.82
CA SER A 200 10.16 -4.04 20.98
C SER A 200 11.57 -4.60 21.19
N GLU A 201 11.83 -5.83 20.75
CA GLU A 201 13.11 -6.51 20.89
C GLU A 201 13.93 -6.45 19.59
N VAL A 202 13.28 -6.74 18.46
CA VAL A 202 13.94 -6.80 17.15
C VAL A 202 14.42 -5.40 16.70
N LEU A 203 13.67 -4.35 17.02
CA LEU A 203 13.99 -2.96 16.64
C LEU A 203 14.82 -2.24 17.70
N ASP A 204 15.26 -2.93 18.75
CA ASP A 204 16.17 -2.34 19.73
C ASP A 204 17.54 -2.04 19.07
N PRO A 205 18.07 -0.82 19.18
CA PRO A 205 19.34 -0.46 18.57
C PRO A 205 20.52 -1.31 19.00
N HIS A 206 20.49 -1.85 20.23
CA HIS A 206 21.54 -2.75 20.73
C HIS A 206 21.52 -4.06 19.93
N ASN A 207 20.34 -4.68 19.75
CA ASN A 207 20.18 -5.92 19.00
C ASN A 207 20.53 -5.73 17.51
N ALA A 208 20.10 -4.64 16.90
CA ALA A 208 20.46 -4.30 15.53
C ALA A 208 21.98 -4.15 15.34
N LYS A 209 22.66 -3.51 16.30
CA LYS A 209 24.13 -3.36 16.31
C LYS A 209 24.85 -4.70 16.48
N GLU A 210 24.35 -5.60 17.31
CA GLU A 210 24.96 -6.94 17.47
C GLU A 210 24.76 -7.79 16.20
N LEU A 211 23.56 -7.73 15.57
CA LEU A 211 23.32 -8.38 14.28
C LEU A 211 24.26 -7.88 13.19
N SER A 212 24.59 -6.58 13.18
CA SER A 212 25.51 -5.99 12.17
C SER A 212 26.94 -6.52 12.29
N LYS A 213 27.33 -7.05 13.45
CA LYS A 213 28.64 -7.68 13.68
C LYS A 213 28.62 -9.19 13.44
N THR A 214 27.43 -9.79 13.41
CA THR A 214 27.27 -11.23 13.25
C THR A 214 27.41 -11.61 11.79
N SER A 215 28.24 -12.62 11.52
CA SER A 215 28.37 -13.20 10.18
C SER A 215 28.13 -14.70 10.25
N PHE A 216 27.63 -15.27 9.17
CA PHE A 216 27.47 -16.71 9.01
C PHE A 216 28.01 -17.15 7.66
N GLN A 217 28.42 -18.41 7.61
CA GLN A 217 28.90 -19.00 6.38
C GLN A 217 27.73 -19.63 5.61
N PHE A 218 27.55 -19.19 4.37
CA PHE A 218 26.63 -19.82 3.43
C PHE A 218 27.39 -20.30 2.21
N LEU A 219 27.45 -21.60 2.02
CA LEU A 219 28.31 -22.25 1.03
C LEU A 219 29.79 -21.84 1.25
N SER A 220 30.40 -21.17 0.28
CA SER A 220 31.78 -20.66 0.34
C SER A 220 31.88 -19.18 0.76
N TRP A 221 30.75 -18.51 1.02
CA TRP A 221 30.70 -17.08 1.32
C TRP A 221 30.44 -16.82 2.78
N GLN A 222 31.18 -15.86 3.33
CA GLN A 222 30.90 -15.31 4.64
C GLN A 222 30.02 -14.07 4.49
N LEU A 223 28.79 -14.15 4.96
CA LEU A 223 27.77 -13.14 4.80
C LEU A 223 27.46 -12.45 6.12
N ASN A 224 27.25 -11.15 6.09
CA ASN A 224 26.75 -10.42 7.26
C ASN A 224 25.27 -10.74 7.48
N ALA A 225 24.91 -11.10 8.71
CA ALA A 225 23.57 -11.55 9.05
C ALA A 225 22.51 -10.46 8.84
N LEU A 226 22.82 -9.24 9.28
CA LEU A 226 21.87 -8.11 9.14
C LEU A 226 21.61 -7.78 7.67
N GLU A 227 22.65 -7.78 6.83
CA GLU A 227 22.49 -7.49 5.39
C GLU A 227 21.61 -8.53 4.69
N VAL A 228 21.81 -9.80 4.99
CA VAL A 228 20.98 -10.88 4.40
C VAL A 228 19.54 -10.76 4.85
N ILE A 229 19.30 -10.53 6.13
CA ILE A 229 17.95 -10.41 6.70
C ILE A 229 17.24 -9.19 6.11
N THR A 230 17.87 -8.02 6.14
CA THR A 230 17.26 -6.79 5.61
C THR A 230 17.00 -6.88 4.11
N MET A 231 17.88 -7.54 3.35
CA MET A 231 17.67 -7.81 1.93
C MET A 231 16.48 -8.74 1.70
N LEU A 232 16.34 -9.84 2.46
CA LEU A 232 15.20 -10.76 2.35
C LEU A 232 13.88 -10.07 2.69
N LEU A 233 13.85 -9.23 3.73
CA LEU A 233 12.69 -8.41 4.08
C LEU A 233 12.36 -7.42 2.95
N PHE A 234 13.38 -6.79 2.35
CA PHE A 234 13.18 -5.88 1.22
C PHE A 234 12.66 -6.57 -0.04
N ILE A 235 13.05 -7.82 -0.32
CA ILE A 235 12.47 -8.62 -1.41
C ILE A 235 10.95 -8.76 -1.21
N GLY A 236 10.49 -8.97 0.03
CA GLY A 236 9.07 -8.90 0.36
C GLY A 236 8.43 -7.57 -0.01
N ALA A 237 9.09 -6.46 0.37
CA ALA A 237 8.64 -5.11 0.03
C ALA A 237 8.56 -4.87 -1.48
N MET A 238 9.55 -5.36 -2.25
CA MET A 238 9.57 -5.25 -3.72
C MET A 238 8.35 -5.89 -4.36
N GLY A 239 7.89 -7.02 -3.85
CA GLY A 239 6.69 -7.71 -4.35
C GLY A 239 5.44 -6.85 -4.21
N LYS A 240 5.08 -6.50 -2.98
CA LYS A 240 3.85 -5.72 -2.70
C LYS A 240 3.89 -4.31 -3.31
N SER A 241 5.05 -3.68 -3.29
CA SER A 241 5.22 -2.32 -3.83
C SER A 241 5.65 -2.28 -5.29
N ALA A 242 5.53 -3.40 -6.00
CA ALA A 242 5.73 -3.49 -7.44
C ALA A 242 7.02 -2.80 -7.93
N GLN A 243 8.15 -3.11 -7.29
CA GLN A 243 9.45 -2.61 -7.72
C GLN A 243 9.98 -3.43 -8.88
N LEU A 244 10.95 -2.89 -9.60
CA LEU A 244 11.55 -3.53 -10.78
C LEU A 244 11.82 -5.02 -10.51
N MET A 245 11.65 -5.86 -11.50
CA MET A 245 11.59 -7.32 -11.50
C MET A 245 10.26 -7.92 -10.99
N LEU A 246 9.63 -7.37 -9.93
CA LEU A 246 8.36 -7.86 -9.36
C LEU A 246 7.18 -6.91 -9.64
N HIS A 247 7.29 -5.98 -10.60
CA HIS A 247 6.27 -4.95 -10.90
C HIS A 247 5.16 -5.40 -11.84
N THR A 248 5.36 -6.47 -12.59
CA THR A 248 4.54 -6.83 -13.77
C THR A 248 3.08 -7.16 -13.45
N TRP A 249 2.75 -7.46 -12.19
CA TRP A 249 1.38 -7.74 -11.76
C TRP A 249 0.52 -6.47 -11.63
N LEU A 250 1.16 -5.33 -11.33
CA LEU A 250 0.44 -4.11 -10.97
C LEU A 250 -0.37 -3.51 -12.13
N PRO A 251 0.17 -3.37 -13.37
CA PRO A 251 -0.61 -2.91 -14.52
C PRO A 251 -1.72 -3.89 -14.94
N ASP A 252 -1.51 -5.19 -14.76
CA ASP A 252 -2.53 -6.21 -15.10
C ASP A 252 -3.65 -6.25 -14.04
N ALA A 253 -3.39 -5.82 -12.81
CA ALA A 253 -4.42 -5.65 -11.79
C ALA A 253 -5.53 -4.65 -12.18
N MET A 254 -5.35 -3.90 -13.28
CA MET A 254 -6.36 -2.98 -13.85
C MET A 254 -7.57 -3.71 -14.42
N GLU A 255 -7.56 -5.03 -14.53
CA GLU A 255 -8.72 -5.86 -14.92
C GLU A 255 -9.86 -5.81 -13.86
N GLY A 256 -9.56 -5.51 -12.62
CA GLY A 256 -10.57 -5.31 -11.57
C GLY A 256 -11.37 -4.01 -11.72
N PRO A 257 -12.48 -3.88 -10.98
CA PRO A 257 -13.27 -2.63 -10.94
C PRO A 257 -12.42 -1.43 -10.52
N THR A 258 -12.69 -0.23 -11.08
CA THR A 258 -11.86 0.96 -10.83
C THR A 258 -11.77 1.37 -9.34
N PRO A 259 -12.81 1.25 -8.50
CA PRO A 259 -12.67 1.50 -7.05
C PRO A 259 -11.64 0.59 -6.38
N VAL A 260 -11.49 -0.66 -6.86
CA VAL A 260 -10.45 -1.59 -6.41
C VAL A 260 -9.08 -1.06 -6.76
N SER A 261 -8.90 -0.59 -8.00
CA SER A 261 -7.65 0.02 -8.44
C SER A 261 -7.30 1.23 -7.58
N ALA A 262 -8.28 2.10 -7.27
CA ALA A 262 -8.08 3.24 -6.38
C ALA A 262 -7.57 2.79 -4.99
N LEU A 263 -8.18 1.77 -4.39
CA LEU A 263 -7.82 1.32 -3.05
C LEU A 263 -6.45 0.63 -3.02
N ILE A 264 -6.18 -0.30 -3.96
CA ILE A 264 -4.90 -1.03 -4.05
C ILE A 264 -3.73 -0.06 -4.24
N HIS A 265 -3.88 0.92 -5.14
CA HIS A 265 -2.78 1.78 -5.57
C HIS A 265 -2.58 3.03 -4.73
N ALA A 266 -3.60 3.48 -3.99
CA ALA A 266 -3.49 4.71 -3.22
C ALA A 266 -2.96 4.49 -1.80
N ALA A 267 -3.64 3.66 -1.01
CA ALA A 267 -3.47 3.69 0.44
C ALA A 267 -3.18 2.32 1.08
N THR A 268 -3.17 1.22 0.29
CA THR A 268 -3.17 -0.11 0.91
C THR A 268 -2.02 -0.99 0.40
N MET A 269 -2.27 -2.01 -0.40
CA MET A 269 -1.33 -3.08 -0.72
C MET A 269 0.06 -2.57 -1.17
N VAL A 270 0.08 -1.60 -2.10
CA VAL A 270 1.36 -1.13 -2.66
C VAL A 270 2.16 -0.25 -1.71
N THR A 271 1.52 0.34 -0.69
CA THR A 271 2.19 1.13 0.34
C THR A 271 2.75 0.28 1.48
N ALA A 272 2.33 -1.00 1.57
CA ALA A 272 2.75 -1.91 2.62
C ALA A 272 4.27 -2.13 2.65
N GLY A 273 4.93 -2.22 1.48
CA GLY A 273 6.39 -2.37 1.42
C GLY A 273 7.14 -1.14 1.89
N VAL A 274 6.69 0.05 1.53
CA VAL A 274 7.28 1.32 2.02
C VAL A 274 7.08 1.45 3.53
N PHE A 275 5.86 1.17 4.02
CA PHE A 275 5.58 1.13 5.45
C PHE A 275 6.50 0.16 6.18
N MET A 276 6.68 -1.06 5.67
CA MET A 276 7.54 -2.07 6.29
C MET A 276 9.00 -1.59 6.38
N VAL A 277 9.56 -1.02 5.31
CA VAL A 277 10.93 -0.49 5.34
C VAL A 277 11.06 0.66 6.36
N CYS A 278 10.08 1.57 6.42
CA CYS A 278 10.06 2.63 7.42
C CYS A 278 9.88 2.08 8.85
N ARG A 279 9.06 1.04 9.05
CA ARG A 279 8.89 0.35 10.33
C ARG A 279 10.18 -0.30 10.81
N LEU A 280 10.93 -0.87 9.88
CA LEU A 280 12.20 -1.56 10.14
C LEU A 280 13.42 -0.61 10.04
N SER A 281 13.21 0.70 10.04
CA SER A 281 14.30 1.68 9.96
C SER A 281 15.42 1.45 10.98
N PRO A 282 15.17 1.05 12.25
CA PRO A 282 16.25 0.78 13.18
C PRO A 282 17.19 -0.36 12.75
N LEU A 283 16.71 -1.33 11.98
CA LEU A 283 17.55 -2.36 11.37
C LEU A 283 18.28 -1.82 10.12
N MET A 284 17.58 -1.04 9.30
CA MET A 284 18.13 -0.50 8.06
C MET A 284 19.29 0.46 8.29
N GLU A 285 19.29 1.21 9.38
CA GLU A 285 20.35 2.17 9.73
C GLU A 285 21.71 1.50 10.04
N TYR A 286 21.70 0.23 10.47
CA TYR A 286 22.93 -0.53 10.70
C TYR A 286 23.36 -1.39 9.50
N ALA A 287 22.54 -1.48 8.46
CA ALA A 287 22.87 -2.11 7.18
C ALA A 287 23.55 -1.10 6.25
N THR A 288 24.48 -1.55 5.42
CA THR A 288 25.19 -0.69 4.47
C THR A 288 24.87 -1.00 3.02
N PHE A 289 24.80 -2.27 2.68
CA PHE A 289 24.50 -2.71 1.31
C PHE A 289 23.02 -2.58 0.97
N THR A 290 22.15 -3.05 1.86
CA THR A 290 20.69 -3.10 1.62
C THR A 290 20.08 -1.72 1.37
N PRO A 291 20.36 -0.66 2.15
CA PRO A 291 19.85 0.69 1.86
C PRO A 291 20.28 1.23 0.49
N ASN A 292 21.54 1.01 0.11
CA ASN A 292 22.03 1.40 -1.21
C ASN A 292 21.31 0.64 -2.34
N PHE A 293 21.03 -0.65 -2.14
CA PHE A 293 20.26 -1.45 -3.08
C PHE A 293 18.80 -0.96 -3.18
N ILE A 294 18.19 -0.57 -2.06
CA ILE A 294 16.84 0.05 -2.02
C ILE A 294 16.81 1.32 -2.87
N VAL A 295 17.81 2.21 -2.72
CA VAL A 295 17.94 3.43 -3.54
C VAL A 295 18.06 3.09 -5.02
N LEU A 296 18.96 2.16 -5.37
CA LEU A 296 19.19 1.76 -6.76
C LEU A 296 17.91 1.23 -7.42
N ILE A 297 17.24 0.28 -6.77
CA ILE A 297 15.99 -0.32 -7.30
C ILE A 297 14.87 0.73 -7.33
N GLY A 298 14.74 1.55 -6.30
CA GLY A 298 13.73 2.62 -6.24
C GLY A 298 13.89 3.63 -7.38
N ALA A 299 15.08 4.17 -7.58
CA ALA A 299 15.38 5.14 -8.63
C ALA A 299 15.18 4.54 -10.04
N THR A 300 15.72 3.33 -10.27
CA THR A 300 15.53 2.62 -11.54
C THR A 300 14.05 2.36 -11.81
N THR A 301 13.28 1.94 -10.81
CA THR A 301 11.82 1.72 -10.94
C THR A 301 11.11 3.03 -11.25
N ALA A 302 11.46 4.13 -10.58
CA ALA A 302 10.84 5.44 -10.78
C ALA A 302 10.97 5.88 -12.24
N PHE A 303 12.16 5.80 -12.80
CA PHE A 303 12.42 6.18 -14.19
C PHE A 303 11.79 5.19 -15.19
N PHE A 304 12.04 3.89 -15.02
CA PHE A 304 11.54 2.85 -15.92
C PHE A 304 10.00 2.87 -16.01
N ALA A 305 9.32 2.89 -14.87
CA ALA A 305 7.86 2.91 -14.86
C ALA A 305 7.28 4.18 -15.48
N ALA A 306 7.92 5.33 -15.28
CA ALA A 306 7.51 6.59 -15.91
C ALA A 306 7.62 6.51 -17.45
N THR A 307 8.73 5.99 -17.99
CA THR A 307 8.92 5.85 -19.44
C THR A 307 7.91 4.88 -20.06
N VAL A 308 7.61 3.76 -19.40
CA VAL A 308 6.55 2.83 -19.85
C VAL A 308 5.17 3.50 -19.80
N GLY A 309 4.90 4.30 -18.77
CA GLY A 309 3.64 5.04 -18.63
C GLY A 309 3.37 6.00 -19.78
N LEU A 310 4.41 6.60 -20.38
CA LEU A 310 4.28 7.53 -21.51
C LEU A 310 3.73 6.87 -22.78
N VAL A 311 3.89 5.57 -22.95
CA VAL A 311 3.46 4.83 -24.15
C VAL A 311 2.19 4.01 -23.93
N GLN A 312 1.55 4.11 -22.76
CA GLN A 312 0.29 3.44 -22.49
C GLN A 312 -0.89 4.22 -23.08
N ASN A 313 -1.86 3.49 -23.65
CA ASN A 313 -3.10 4.07 -24.17
C ASN A 313 -4.29 3.91 -23.23
N ASP A 314 -4.23 2.95 -22.31
CA ASP A 314 -5.27 2.69 -21.32
C ASP A 314 -5.13 3.65 -20.12
N ILE A 315 -6.20 4.40 -19.81
CA ILE A 315 -6.19 5.42 -18.74
C ILE A 315 -5.83 4.83 -17.38
N LYS A 316 -6.29 3.62 -17.06
CA LYS A 316 -5.98 2.96 -15.79
C LYS A 316 -4.51 2.51 -15.75
N ARG A 317 -3.98 2.00 -16.87
CA ARG A 317 -2.57 1.55 -16.95
C ARG A 317 -1.59 2.72 -16.82
N VAL A 318 -1.89 3.88 -17.42
CA VAL A 318 -1.08 5.10 -17.24
C VAL A 318 -0.95 5.44 -15.76
N ILE A 319 -2.09 5.46 -15.04
CA ILE A 319 -2.11 5.78 -13.61
C ILE A 319 -1.41 4.68 -12.80
N ALA A 320 -1.50 3.40 -13.19
CA ALA A 320 -0.83 2.29 -12.54
C ALA A 320 0.70 2.37 -12.67
N TYR A 321 1.24 2.63 -13.86
CA TYR A 321 2.67 2.80 -14.05
C TYR A 321 3.19 4.05 -13.31
N SER A 322 2.41 5.12 -13.27
CA SER A 322 2.77 6.26 -12.45
C SER A 322 2.76 5.93 -10.94
N THR A 323 1.98 4.94 -10.49
CA THR A 323 2.07 4.43 -9.12
C THR A 323 3.38 3.71 -8.88
N CYS A 324 3.82 2.78 -9.77
CA CYS A 324 5.13 2.14 -9.66
C CYS A 324 6.24 3.18 -9.53
N SER A 325 6.19 4.23 -10.36
CA SER A 325 7.16 5.33 -10.35
C SER A 325 7.17 6.05 -8.99
N GLN A 326 6.00 6.42 -8.45
CA GLN A 326 5.93 7.14 -7.17
C GLN A 326 6.39 6.27 -5.98
N LEU A 327 6.12 4.98 -6.00
CA LEU A 327 6.66 4.05 -5.01
C LEU A 327 8.19 3.96 -5.09
N GLY A 328 8.76 4.02 -6.29
CA GLY A 328 10.20 4.15 -6.50
C GLY A 328 10.79 5.37 -5.78
N TYR A 329 10.16 6.55 -5.90
CA TYR A 329 10.55 7.74 -5.14
C TYR A 329 10.53 7.50 -3.63
N MET A 330 9.49 6.85 -3.10
CA MET A 330 9.41 6.55 -1.66
C MET A 330 10.53 5.62 -1.20
N PHE A 331 10.91 4.64 -2.01
CA PHE A 331 12.05 3.76 -1.69
C PHE A 331 13.39 4.49 -1.80
N VAL A 332 13.55 5.42 -2.73
CA VAL A 332 14.74 6.29 -2.74
C VAL A 332 14.86 7.03 -1.41
N ALA A 333 13.78 7.68 -0.96
CA ALA A 333 13.79 8.38 0.32
C ALA A 333 14.09 7.46 1.51
N ALA A 334 13.44 6.30 1.57
CA ALA A 334 13.66 5.32 2.63
C ALA A 334 15.10 4.78 2.62
N GLY A 335 15.67 4.51 1.44
CA GLY A 335 17.03 3.98 1.29
C GLY A 335 18.13 4.98 1.61
N VAL A 336 17.88 6.31 1.46
CA VAL A 336 18.83 7.34 1.92
C VAL A 336 18.62 7.74 3.39
N GLY A 337 17.75 7.03 4.13
CA GLY A 337 17.46 7.31 5.54
C GLY A 337 16.44 8.42 5.76
N ALA A 338 15.84 8.99 4.72
CA ALA A 338 14.83 10.05 4.81
C ALA A 338 13.40 9.46 4.99
N TYR A 339 13.20 8.62 6.00
CA TYR A 339 11.93 7.92 6.25
C TYR A 339 10.75 8.87 6.41
N GLY A 340 10.97 10.04 7.02
CA GLY A 340 9.95 11.08 7.15
C GLY A 340 9.46 11.59 5.79
N ALA A 341 10.37 11.83 4.84
CA ALA A 341 10.04 12.25 3.48
C ALA A 341 9.30 11.13 2.72
N ALA A 342 9.72 9.87 2.89
CA ALA A 342 9.03 8.72 2.31
C ALA A 342 7.57 8.64 2.79
N MET A 343 7.33 8.76 4.09
CA MET A 343 6.00 8.72 4.68
C MET A 343 5.16 9.95 4.35
N PHE A 344 5.77 11.12 4.27
CA PHE A 344 5.08 12.34 3.82
C PHE A 344 4.61 12.22 2.37
N HIS A 345 5.47 11.70 1.49
CA HIS A 345 5.07 11.45 0.11
C HIS A 345 4.01 10.34 0.00
N LEU A 346 4.09 9.29 0.81
CA LEU A 346 3.07 8.25 0.90
C LEU A 346 1.71 8.85 1.29
N PHE A 347 1.68 9.76 2.28
CA PHE A 347 0.46 10.45 2.71
C PHE A 347 -0.16 11.25 1.56
N THR A 348 0.60 12.11 0.91
CA THR A 348 0.10 12.93 -0.20
C THR A 348 -0.31 12.07 -1.40
N HIS A 349 0.49 11.04 -1.72
CA HIS A 349 0.25 10.08 -2.78
C HIS A 349 -1.10 9.39 -2.64
N ALA A 350 -1.46 8.96 -1.45
CA ALA A 350 -2.71 8.24 -1.21
C ALA A 350 -3.93 9.05 -1.66
N PHE A 351 -3.95 10.35 -1.39
CA PHE A 351 -5.08 11.21 -1.75
C PHE A 351 -5.13 11.53 -3.25
N PHE A 352 -4.04 11.98 -3.84
CA PHE A 352 -4.08 12.33 -5.26
C PHE A 352 -4.22 11.09 -6.16
N LYS A 353 -3.71 9.91 -5.75
CA LYS A 353 -3.90 8.66 -6.50
C LYS A 353 -5.35 8.16 -6.41
N ALA A 354 -5.94 8.18 -5.23
CA ALA A 354 -7.35 7.85 -5.09
C ALA A 354 -8.20 8.77 -6.00
N MET A 355 -7.96 10.08 -5.98
CA MET A 355 -8.66 11.04 -6.83
C MET A 355 -8.47 10.76 -8.33
N LEU A 356 -7.25 10.45 -8.78
CA LEU A 356 -6.97 10.14 -10.18
C LEU A 356 -7.66 8.84 -10.64
N PHE A 357 -7.63 7.78 -9.83
CA PHE A 357 -8.31 6.53 -10.19
C PHE A 357 -9.84 6.68 -10.17
N LEU A 358 -10.40 7.31 -9.14
CA LEU A 358 -11.86 7.54 -9.08
C LEU A 358 -12.32 8.46 -10.21
N GLY A 359 -11.53 9.49 -10.53
CA GLY A 359 -11.75 10.35 -11.70
C GLY A 359 -11.71 9.59 -13.02
N ALA A 360 -10.72 8.70 -13.20
CA ALA A 360 -10.65 7.80 -14.35
C ALA A 360 -11.88 6.89 -14.44
N GLY A 361 -12.35 6.33 -13.31
CA GLY A 361 -13.60 5.58 -13.26
C GLY A 361 -14.80 6.37 -13.74
N SER A 362 -14.91 7.65 -13.35
CA SER A 362 -15.97 8.54 -13.83
C SER A 362 -15.87 8.83 -15.33
N VAL A 363 -14.65 8.98 -15.87
CA VAL A 363 -14.44 9.11 -17.33
C VAL A 363 -14.88 7.84 -18.06
N ILE A 364 -14.43 6.68 -17.60
CA ILE A 364 -14.77 5.37 -18.19
C ILE A 364 -16.30 5.17 -18.22
N HIS A 365 -17.01 5.50 -17.13
CA HIS A 365 -18.48 5.45 -17.10
C HIS A 365 -19.12 6.40 -18.10
N ALA A 366 -18.64 7.64 -18.19
CA ALA A 366 -19.14 8.63 -19.14
C ALA A 366 -18.91 8.22 -20.61
N MET A 367 -17.88 7.41 -20.86
CA MET A 367 -17.49 6.93 -22.19
C MET A 367 -17.95 5.50 -22.45
N HIS A 368 -19.04 5.04 -21.80
CA HIS A 368 -19.63 3.71 -22.02
C HIS A 368 -18.63 2.56 -21.84
N HIS A 369 -17.79 2.62 -20.79
CA HIS A 369 -16.74 1.65 -20.43
C HIS A 369 -15.54 1.59 -21.40
N GLU A 370 -15.38 2.58 -22.29
CA GLU A 370 -14.14 2.74 -23.05
C GLU A 370 -12.98 3.09 -22.11
N GLN A 371 -11.84 2.47 -22.29
CA GLN A 371 -10.62 2.70 -21.50
C GLN A 371 -9.47 3.28 -22.33
N ASP A 372 -9.55 3.16 -23.66
CA ASP A 372 -8.54 3.70 -24.56
C ASP A 372 -8.67 5.23 -24.70
N MET A 373 -7.66 5.95 -24.20
CA MET A 373 -7.65 7.41 -24.22
C MET A 373 -7.65 8.02 -25.61
N ARG A 374 -7.25 7.28 -26.64
CA ARG A 374 -7.27 7.75 -28.04
C ARG A 374 -8.69 7.99 -28.55
N ASN A 375 -9.67 7.33 -27.94
CA ASN A 375 -11.09 7.47 -28.24
C ASN A 375 -11.77 8.60 -27.44
N TYR A 376 -11.02 9.33 -26.58
CA TYR A 376 -11.54 10.42 -25.77
C TYR A 376 -11.41 11.77 -26.49
N GLY A 377 -12.32 12.69 -26.20
CA GLY A 377 -12.24 14.05 -26.71
C GLY A 377 -13.26 15.01 -26.10
N ALA A 378 -12.87 16.27 -25.92
CA ALA A 378 -13.73 17.41 -25.55
C ALA A 378 -14.59 17.21 -24.27
N LEU A 379 -14.13 16.39 -23.31
CA LEU A 379 -14.89 15.98 -22.13
C LEU A 379 -15.07 17.10 -21.10
N ARG A 380 -14.20 18.12 -21.10
CA ARG A 380 -14.23 19.23 -20.12
C ARG A 380 -15.62 19.85 -19.94
N LYS A 381 -16.35 20.08 -21.04
CA LYS A 381 -17.68 20.71 -21.00
C LYS A 381 -18.79 19.72 -20.61
N LYS A 382 -18.59 18.42 -20.86
CA LYS A 382 -19.59 17.36 -20.60
C LYS A 382 -19.53 16.82 -19.16
N ILE A 383 -18.34 16.71 -18.61
CA ILE A 383 -18.09 16.21 -17.23
C ILE A 383 -17.17 17.18 -16.46
N PRO A 384 -17.62 18.42 -16.17
CA PRO A 384 -16.76 19.48 -15.64
C PRO A 384 -16.18 19.16 -14.25
N TYR A 385 -16.93 18.51 -13.38
CA TYR A 385 -16.43 18.12 -12.05
C TYR A 385 -15.33 17.06 -12.13
N THR A 386 -15.51 16.04 -12.97
CA THR A 386 -14.50 15.01 -13.21
C THR A 386 -13.25 15.63 -13.85
N PHE A 387 -13.42 16.57 -14.79
CA PHE A 387 -12.30 17.30 -15.38
C PHE A 387 -11.52 18.08 -14.31
N ALA A 388 -12.20 18.81 -13.43
CA ALA A 388 -11.56 19.58 -12.36
C ALA A 388 -10.79 18.65 -11.40
N ALA A 389 -11.39 17.53 -10.97
CA ALA A 389 -10.74 16.54 -10.11
C ALA A 389 -9.50 15.95 -10.77
N MET A 390 -9.58 15.51 -12.03
CA MET A 390 -8.44 14.98 -12.78
C MET A 390 -7.34 16.02 -12.98
N MET A 391 -7.70 17.28 -13.25
CA MET A 391 -6.73 18.38 -13.37
C MET A 391 -6.01 18.63 -12.05
N ILE A 392 -6.73 18.75 -10.94
CA ILE A 392 -6.13 18.95 -9.60
C ILE A 392 -5.22 17.78 -9.25
N GLY A 393 -5.67 16.53 -9.49
CA GLY A 393 -4.86 15.33 -9.26
C GLY A 393 -3.60 15.29 -10.10
N THR A 394 -3.68 15.74 -11.35
CA THR A 394 -2.53 15.84 -12.27
C THR A 394 -1.55 16.92 -11.78
N LEU A 395 -2.02 18.09 -11.39
CA LEU A 395 -1.17 19.15 -10.83
C LEU A 395 -0.52 18.72 -9.51
N ALA A 396 -1.24 17.94 -8.70
CA ALA A 396 -0.70 17.40 -7.46
C ALA A 396 0.41 16.35 -7.70
N ILE A 397 0.19 15.38 -8.60
CA ILE A 397 1.19 14.35 -8.87
C ILE A 397 2.41 14.88 -9.62
N THR A 398 2.23 15.88 -10.49
CA THR A 398 3.35 16.52 -11.21
C THR A 398 4.16 17.45 -10.32
N GLY A 399 3.64 17.84 -9.16
CA GLY A 399 4.33 18.70 -8.22
C GLY A 399 4.45 20.13 -8.72
N VAL A 400 3.37 20.68 -9.27
CA VAL A 400 3.35 22.08 -9.71
C VAL A 400 3.35 23.01 -8.49
N GLY A 401 4.32 23.93 -8.46
CA GLY A 401 4.46 24.91 -7.38
C GLY A 401 5.24 26.13 -7.87
N ILE A 402 5.35 27.14 -7.02
CA ILE A 402 6.13 28.35 -7.30
C ILE A 402 7.55 28.13 -6.77
N PRO A 403 8.57 28.09 -7.65
CA PRO A 403 9.96 27.88 -7.24
C PRO A 403 10.40 28.88 -6.16
N LEU A 404 11.24 28.42 -5.23
CA LEU A 404 11.77 29.19 -4.09
C LEU A 404 10.71 29.64 -3.08
N THR A 405 9.52 29.04 -3.11
CA THR A 405 8.45 29.29 -2.13
C THR A 405 7.91 27.98 -1.58
N HIS A 406 7.08 28.05 -0.53
CA HIS A 406 6.34 26.91 -0.01
C HIS A 406 4.92 26.77 -0.60
N TYR A 407 4.63 27.51 -1.66
CA TYR A 407 3.31 27.50 -2.31
C TYR A 407 3.30 26.54 -3.50
N GLY A 408 2.56 25.46 -3.39
CA GLY A 408 2.42 24.47 -4.44
C GLY A 408 1.42 23.37 -4.10
N PHE A 409 1.17 22.51 -5.07
CA PHE A 409 0.38 21.31 -4.86
C PHE A 409 1.16 20.28 -4.02
N ALA A 410 0.45 19.31 -3.45
CA ALA A 410 1.01 18.36 -2.47
C ALA A 410 2.31 17.67 -2.93
N GLY A 411 2.39 17.27 -4.21
CA GLY A 411 3.59 16.65 -4.80
C GLY A 411 4.80 17.58 -4.88
N PHE A 412 4.59 18.91 -4.96
CA PHE A 412 5.69 19.87 -4.98
C PHE A 412 6.54 19.76 -3.71
N LEU A 413 5.90 19.81 -2.54
CA LEU A 413 6.61 19.72 -1.27
C LEU A 413 7.15 18.30 -1.00
N SER A 414 6.35 17.28 -1.29
CA SER A 414 6.72 15.92 -0.89
C SER A 414 7.75 15.26 -1.80
N LYS A 415 7.75 15.53 -3.12
CA LYS A 415 8.76 15.00 -4.05
C LYS A 415 10.07 15.77 -3.96
N ASP A 416 10.00 17.10 -3.85
CA ASP A 416 11.21 17.91 -3.71
C ASP A 416 12.00 17.48 -2.47
N ALA A 417 11.33 17.22 -1.34
CA ALA A 417 11.98 16.69 -0.15
C ALA A 417 12.69 15.35 -0.41
N ILE A 418 12.16 14.48 -1.28
CA ILE A 418 12.82 13.21 -1.65
C ILE A 418 14.06 13.48 -2.52
N ILE A 419 13.90 14.32 -3.54
CA ILE A 419 14.98 14.64 -4.48
C ILE A 419 16.14 15.33 -3.76
N GLU A 420 15.84 16.29 -2.90
CA GLU A 420 16.82 16.97 -2.05
C GLU A 420 17.53 16.01 -1.10
N SER A 421 16.79 15.10 -0.46
CA SER A 421 17.37 14.07 0.42
C SER A 421 18.30 13.12 -0.35
N ALA A 422 17.94 12.72 -1.56
CA ALA A 422 18.79 11.89 -2.41
C ALA A 422 20.11 12.58 -2.77
N TYR A 423 20.06 13.86 -3.14
CA TYR A 423 21.26 14.67 -3.41
C TYR A 423 22.08 14.89 -2.14
N GLY A 424 21.41 15.25 -1.04
CA GLY A 424 22.05 15.56 0.26
C GLY A 424 22.71 14.36 0.92
N ALA A 425 22.37 13.13 0.53
CA ALA A 425 23.00 11.91 1.04
C ALA A 425 24.50 11.83 0.69
N GLY A 426 24.97 12.56 -0.33
CA GLY A 426 26.39 12.64 -0.70
C GLY A 426 27.01 11.32 -1.20
N THR A 427 26.21 10.28 -1.42
CA THR A 427 26.65 8.97 -1.90
C THR A 427 26.50 8.85 -3.41
N GLY A 428 27.32 8.00 -4.06
CA GLY A 428 27.20 7.77 -5.50
C GLY A 428 25.83 7.24 -5.91
N VAL A 429 25.19 6.44 -5.06
CA VAL A 429 23.83 5.92 -5.31
C VAL A 429 22.77 7.02 -5.11
N GLY A 430 22.97 7.93 -4.17
CA GLY A 430 22.12 9.11 -3.99
C GLY A 430 22.20 10.05 -5.19
N GLN A 431 23.41 10.28 -5.73
CA GLN A 431 23.62 11.06 -6.97
C GLN A 431 22.94 10.39 -8.18
N TYR A 432 23.05 9.05 -8.30
CA TYR A 432 22.33 8.30 -9.33
C TYR A 432 20.83 8.51 -9.21
N ALA A 433 20.27 8.39 -8.00
CA ALA A 433 18.84 8.58 -7.76
C ALA A 433 18.37 10.02 -8.04
N PHE A 434 19.21 11.02 -7.77
CA PHE A 434 18.91 12.41 -8.10
C PHE A 434 18.79 12.66 -9.60
N VAL A 435 19.61 11.96 -10.42
CA VAL A 435 19.60 12.09 -11.88
C VAL A 435 18.41 11.34 -12.51
N MET A 436 18.01 10.17 -11.95
CA MET A 436 16.91 9.35 -12.44
C MET A 436 15.54 9.94 -12.07
#